data_c92c8fede24f294a678f6d9ec129f10c
#
_entry.id   c92c8fede24f294a678f6d9ec129f10c
#
_cell.length_a   1.000
_cell.length_b   1.000
_cell.length_c   1.000
_cell.angle_alpha   90.00
_cell.angle_beta   90.00
_cell.angle_gamma   90.00
#
_symmetry.space_group_name_H-M   'P 1'
#
loop_
_entity.id
_entity.type
_entity.pdbx_description
1 polymer ?
#
loop_
_entity_poly.entity_id
_entity_poly.type
_entity_poly.pdbx_seq_one_letter_code
_entity_poly.pdbx_strand_id
1 'polypeptide(L)'
;MKSLKKIFFVLAMLLAAGTMVFAGGAKESSLPSVDLTMDRAGAPITLPAKVERIVSMAPSTTEILIDLGVADKIIAADTNTQKDGLLKQNIPYFDMMKPDAEKLIALKPDVVFISGMSNAKGNTPFSPLIDAGICVVNIPSSSSIEAIYLDIAYIAAVVKQEGNGAKIIANMKKEIEAVRKKGASIAQDKKKTVYFEIGAAPYMYSLGTGTFVNEMIEIIGAQNILADQKSWVSVSDEMVLAKDPDVILTNVNYIPNPIDEIMARSGWASLKAVKSKKVFGIDTNSSSRPNHNIIKALKEMAKAVYPEIYK
;
A
#
# COMPACT_ATOMS: atom_id res chain seq x y z
N MET A 1 80.47 -10.26 4.05
CA MET A 1 79.70 -10.19 2.82
C MET A 1 78.35 -10.98 2.86
N LYS A 2 77.58 -10.92 3.97
CA LYS A 2 76.31 -11.64 4.14
C LYS A 2 75.19 -10.78 4.73
N SER A 3 75.31 -9.44 4.76
CA SER A 3 74.32 -8.57 5.38
C SER A 3 73.65 -7.56 4.42
N LEU A 4 74.09 -7.49 3.14
CA LEU A 4 73.53 -6.50 2.17
C LEU A 4 72.44 -7.05 1.27
N LYS A 5 72.14 -8.35 1.31
CA LYS A 5 71.09 -8.97 0.47
C LYS A 5 69.69 -9.04 1.11
N LYS A 6 69.53 -8.66 2.36
CA LYS A 6 68.25 -8.67 3.07
C LYS A 6 67.49 -7.33 3.07
N ILE A 7 68.13 -6.24 2.66
CA ILE A 7 67.53 -4.89 2.65
C ILE A 7 66.84 -4.59 1.34
N PHE A 8 67.16 -5.26 0.24
CA PHE A 8 66.53 -5.01 -1.06
C PHE A 8 65.20 -5.77 -1.28
N PHE A 9 64.84 -6.72 -0.42
CA PHE A 9 63.61 -7.50 -0.56
C PHE A 9 62.43 -6.92 0.26
N VAL A 10 62.68 -5.97 1.14
CA VAL A 10 61.61 -5.32 1.96
C VAL A 10 61.11 -4.03 1.31
N LEU A 11 61.87 -3.42 0.36
CA LEU A 11 61.48 -2.16 -0.27
C LEU A 11 60.63 -2.36 -1.58
N ALA A 12 60.52 -3.61 -2.07
CA ALA A 12 59.68 -3.93 -3.27
C ALA A 12 58.24 -4.36 -2.95
N MET A 13 57.87 -4.48 -1.65
CA MET A 13 56.51 -4.85 -1.22
C MET A 13 55.63 -3.67 -0.73
N LEU A 14 56.13 -2.44 -0.79
CA LEU A 14 55.44 -1.25 -0.30
C LEU A 14 54.90 -0.31 -1.40
N LEU A 15 54.92 -0.72 -2.68
CA LEU A 15 54.43 0.10 -3.80
C LEU A 15 53.29 -0.54 -4.60
N ALA A 16 52.64 -1.61 -4.07
CA ALA A 16 51.47 -2.23 -4.67
C ALA A 16 50.17 -2.00 -3.87
N ALA A 17 50.16 -1.03 -2.94
CA ALA A 17 48.96 -0.63 -2.20
C ALA A 17 48.45 0.72 -2.72
N GLY A 18 48.11 0.77 -3.99
CA GLY A 18 47.62 1.97 -4.60
C GLY A 18 46.50 1.66 -5.58
N THR A 19 45.28 2.14 -5.24
CA THR A 19 44.07 2.20 -6.05
C THR A 19 43.21 0.94 -6.06
N MET A 20 42.66 0.54 -4.89
CA MET A 20 41.31 0.07 -4.88
C MET A 20 40.41 1.30 -5.09
N VAL A 21 40.09 1.59 -6.35
CA VAL A 21 38.92 2.40 -6.70
C VAL A 21 37.71 1.63 -6.16
N PHE A 22 37.20 2.07 -5.04
CA PHE A 22 35.83 1.73 -4.66
C PHE A 22 34.92 2.31 -5.75
N ALA A 23 34.70 1.55 -6.81
CA ALA A 23 33.53 1.68 -7.61
C ALA A 23 32.36 1.34 -6.67
N GLY A 24 31.87 2.34 -5.95
CA GLY A 24 30.60 2.32 -5.26
C GLY A 24 29.52 2.25 -6.33
N GLY A 25 29.35 1.07 -6.93
CA GLY A 25 28.16 0.73 -7.67
C GLY A 25 27.02 0.85 -6.68
N ALA A 26 26.14 1.83 -6.88
CA ALA A 26 24.84 1.85 -6.24
C ALA A 26 24.28 0.44 -6.47
N LYS A 27 24.07 -0.35 -5.40
CA LYS A 27 23.30 -1.58 -5.48
C LYS A 27 21.96 -1.17 -6.07
N GLU A 28 21.75 -1.42 -7.35
CA GLU A 28 20.41 -1.46 -7.90
C GLU A 28 19.60 -2.33 -6.93
N SER A 29 18.58 -1.75 -6.32
CA SER A 29 17.68 -2.49 -5.45
C SER A 29 16.92 -3.46 -6.37
N SER A 30 17.44 -4.66 -6.51
CA SER A 30 16.75 -5.73 -7.22
C SER A 30 15.41 -5.95 -6.51
N LEU A 31 14.35 -6.03 -7.28
CA LEU A 31 13.05 -6.49 -6.76
C LEU A 31 13.24 -7.83 -6.03
N PRO A 32 12.45 -8.12 -4.99
CA PRO A 32 12.41 -9.45 -4.41
C PRO A 32 12.13 -10.46 -5.52
N SER A 33 12.73 -11.66 -5.43
CA SER A 33 12.45 -12.74 -6.38
C SER A 33 10.96 -13.08 -6.34
N VAL A 34 10.31 -13.09 -7.51
CA VAL A 34 8.88 -13.35 -7.66
C VAL A 34 8.70 -14.73 -8.26
N ASP A 35 7.94 -15.59 -7.57
CA ASP A 35 7.51 -16.87 -8.13
C ASP A 35 6.23 -16.63 -8.96
N LEU A 36 6.34 -16.77 -10.27
CA LEU A 36 5.25 -16.60 -11.22
C LEU A 36 4.47 -17.89 -11.51
N THR A 37 4.76 -18.98 -10.80
CA THR A 37 3.97 -20.23 -10.86
C THR A 37 2.78 -20.22 -9.90
N MET A 38 2.78 -19.28 -8.96
CA MET A 38 1.74 -19.08 -7.97
C MET A 38 1.27 -17.63 -8.00
N ASP A 39 0.00 -17.38 -7.70
CA ASP A 39 -0.48 -16.01 -7.46
C ASP A 39 -0.07 -15.50 -6.07
N ARG A 40 -0.41 -14.26 -5.75
CA ARG A 40 -0.06 -13.65 -4.46
C ARG A 40 -0.82 -14.26 -3.27
N ALA A 41 -1.88 -15.02 -3.52
CA ALA A 41 -2.64 -15.76 -2.50
C ALA A 41 -2.16 -17.22 -2.35
N GLY A 42 -1.18 -17.66 -3.18
CA GLY A 42 -0.62 -19.01 -3.13
C GLY A 42 -1.37 -20.03 -3.98
N ALA A 43 -2.27 -19.61 -4.86
CA ALA A 43 -2.89 -20.49 -5.83
C ALA A 43 -2.00 -20.68 -7.08
N PRO A 44 -1.90 -21.90 -7.64
CA PRO A 44 -1.11 -22.15 -8.84
C PRO A 44 -1.73 -21.43 -10.05
N ILE A 45 -0.88 -20.81 -10.85
CA ILE A 45 -1.28 -20.13 -12.09
C ILE A 45 -0.37 -20.55 -13.25
N THR A 46 -0.87 -20.35 -14.47
CA THR A 46 -0.07 -20.48 -15.69
C THR A 46 -0.15 -19.18 -16.46
N LEU A 47 0.92 -18.40 -16.42
CA LEU A 47 0.99 -17.15 -17.16
C LEU A 47 1.20 -17.41 -18.65
N PRO A 48 0.49 -16.69 -19.53
CA PRO A 48 0.77 -16.73 -20.96
C PRO A 48 2.14 -16.12 -21.28
N ALA A 49 2.74 -16.54 -22.38
CA ALA A 49 4.04 -16.03 -22.82
C ALA A 49 4.04 -14.50 -23.03
N LYS A 50 2.89 -13.92 -23.38
CA LYS A 50 2.68 -12.50 -23.63
C LYS A 50 1.44 -12.01 -22.90
N VAL A 51 1.52 -10.83 -22.29
CA VAL A 51 0.40 -10.16 -21.59
C VAL A 51 0.14 -8.82 -22.28
N GLU A 52 -0.88 -8.79 -23.13
CA GLU A 52 -1.31 -7.61 -23.89
C GLU A 52 -2.77 -7.23 -23.63
N ARG A 53 -3.55 -8.13 -23.04
CA ARG A 53 -4.98 -7.96 -22.77
C ARG A 53 -5.25 -8.20 -21.29
N ILE A 54 -5.31 -7.11 -20.54
CA ILE A 54 -5.42 -7.14 -19.07
C ILE A 54 -6.85 -6.78 -18.67
N VAL A 55 -7.43 -7.57 -17.78
CA VAL A 55 -8.63 -7.20 -17.01
C VAL A 55 -8.20 -6.90 -15.58
N SER A 56 -8.58 -5.73 -15.06
CA SER A 56 -8.24 -5.31 -13.70
C SER A 56 -9.50 -5.14 -12.86
N MET A 57 -9.74 -6.07 -11.95
CA MET A 57 -10.96 -6.13 -11.13
C MET A 57 -10.75 -5.55 -9.72
N ALA A 58 -9.80 -4.61 -9.57
CA ALA A 58 -9.58 -3.88 -8.32
C ALA A 58 -8.93 -2.51 -8.60
N PRO A 59 -9.46 -1.39 -8.05
CA PRO A 59 -8.88 -0.06 -8.27
C PRO A 59 -7.41 0.04 -7.84
N SER A 60 -7.04 -0.61 -6.73
CA SER A 60 -5.65 -0.63 -6.25
C SER A 60 -4.68 -1.22 -7.28
N THR A 61 -5.07 -2.31 -7.94
CA THR A 61 -4.29 -2.95 -9.00
C THR A 61 -4.29 -2.09 -10.27
N THR A 62 -5.44 -1.49 -10.63
CA THR A 62 -5.54 -0.58 -11.78
C THR A 62 -4.57 0.59 -11.64
N GLU A 63 -4.49 1.23 -10.47
CA GLU A 63 -3.55 2.32 -10.19
C GLU A 63 -2.09 1.87 -10.35
N ILE A 64 -1.73 0.67 -9.87
CA ILE A 64 -0.38 0.10 -10.08
C ILE A 64 -0.10 -0.10 -11.58
N LEU A 65 -1.03 -0.70 -12.33
CA LEU A 65 -0.87 -0.96 -13.77
C LEU A 65 -0.70 0.33 -14.58
N ILE A 66 -1.42 1.40 -14.21
CA ILE A 66 -1.28 2.73 -14.82
C ILE A 66 0.15 3.25 -14.63
N ASP A 67 0.66 3.22 -13.40
CA ASP A 67 1.98 3.75 -13.07
C ASP A 67 3.13 2.83 -13.51
N LEU A 68 2.84 1.56 -13.78
CA LEU A 68 3.75 0.67 -14.51
C LEU A 68 3.83 0.99 -16.01
N GLY A 69 2.94 1.84 -16.54
CA GLY A 69 2.94 2.26 -17.94
C GLY A 69 2.22 1.29 -18.89
N VAL A 70 1.27 0.48 -18.39
CA VAL A 70 0.52 -0.50 -19.21
C VAL A 70 -0.99 -0.23 -19.23
N ALA A 71 -1.38 1.02 -18.98
CA ALA A 71 -2.80 1.41 -18.99
C ALA A 71 -3.50 1.10 -20.32
N ASP A 72 -2.80 1.23 -21.44
CA ASP A 72 -3.29 0.95 -22.80
C ASP A 72 -3.62 -0.54 -23.04
N LYS A 73 -3.06 -1.44 -22.23
CA LYS A 73 -3.33 -2.88 -22.26
C LYS A 73 -4.56 -3.29 -21.44
N ILE A 74 -5.13 -2.38 -20.65
CA ILE A 74 -6.32 -2.66 -19.84
C ILE A 74 -7.54 -2.62 -20.76
N ILE A 75 -8.18 -3.77 -20.95
CA ILE A 75 -9.34 -3.93 -21.83
C ILE A 75 -10.68 -3.97 -21.10
N ALA A 76 -10.64 -4.14 -19.78
CA ALA A 76 -11.82 -4.03 -18.89
C ALA A 76 -11.34 -3.80 -17.46
N ALA A 77 -12.20 -3.15 -16.65
CA ALA A 77 -11.89 -2.88 -15.26
C ALA A 77 -13.14 -2.99 -14.36
N ASP A 78 -12.97 -2.77 -13.06
CA ASP A 78 -14.05 -2.73 -12.10
C ASP A 78 -14.81 -1.39 -12.10
N THR A 79 -16.04 -1.40 -11.59
CA THR A 79 -16.92 -0.23 -11.55
C THR A 79 -16.42 0.89 -10.61
N ASN A 80 -15.59 0.62 -9.62
CA ASN A 80 -15.01 1.67 -8.78
C ASN A 80 -13.89 2.40 -9.53
N THR A 81 -13.10 1.68 -10.33
CA THR A 81 -12.15 2.27 -11.30
C THR A 81 -12.86 3.26 -12.24
N GLN A 82 -14.08 2.92 -12.72
CA GLN A 82 -14.91 3.82 -13.53
C GLN A 82 -15.35 5.07 -12.78
N LYS A 83 -15.88 4.88 -11.57
CA LYS A 83 -16.36 5.99 -10.72
C LYS A 83 -15.27 7.01 -10.42
N ASP A 84 -14.04 6.54 -10.23
CA ASP A 84 -12.89 7.38 -9.95
C ASP A 84 -12.25 8.00 -11.21
N GLY A 85 -12.71 7.60 -12.40
CA GLY A 85 -12.18 8.12 -13.67
C GLY A 85 -10.70 7.81 -13.91
N LEU A 86 -10.22 6.66 -13.40
CA LEU A 86 -8.80 6.30 -13.47
C LEU A 86 -8.32 6.05 -14.89
N LEU A 87 -9.17 5.52 -15.75
CA LEU A 87 -8.87 5.18 -17.14
C LEU A 87 -9.57 6.13 -18.09
N LYS A 88 -8.84 6.59 -19.13
CA LYS A 88 -9.35 7.54 -20.13
C LYS A 88 -10.00 6.84 -21.32
N GLN A 89 -9.67 5.57 -21.56
CA GLN A 89 -10.21 4.78 -22.66
C GLN A 89 -11.64 4.32 -22.38
N ASN A 90 -12.42 4.18 -23.46
CA ASN A 90 -13.77 3.63 -23.38
C ASN A 90 -13.69 2.10 -23.38
N ILE A 91 -13.75 1.50 -22.20
CA ILE A 91 -13.72 0.07 -21.97
C ILE A 91 -14.92 -0.38 -21.14
N PRO A 92 -15.32 -1.67 -21.19
CA PRO A 92 -16.36 -2.19 -20.31
C PRO A 92 -15.91 -2.25 -18.86
N TYR A 93 -16.87 -2.04 -17.95
CA TYR A 93 -16.66 -2.11 -16.50
C TYR A 93 -17.60 -3.14 -15.88
N PHE A 94 -17.10 -3.85 -14.86
CA PHE A 94 -17.80 -4.94 -14.22
C PHE A 94 -17.81 -4.78 -12.69
N ASP A 95 -18.85 -5.33 -12.06
CA ASP A 95 -18.87 -5.45 -10.60
C ASP A 95 -17.83 -6.51 -10.16
N MET A 96 -16.89 -6.12 -9.32
CA MET A 96 -15.84 -7.02 -8.83
C MET A 96 -16.37 -8.15 -7.94
N MET A 97 -17.57 -7.98 -7.34
CA MET A 97 -18.20 -9.00 -6.46
C MET A 97 -19.16 -9.92 -7.22
N LYS A 98 -19.69 -9.46 -8.36
CA LYS A 98 -20.63 -10.20 -9.22
C LYS A 98 -20.33 -9.94 -10.69
N PRO A 99 -19.16 -10.36 -11.18
CA PRO A 99 -18.78 -10.13 -12.58
C PRO A 99 -19.64 -10.96 -13.52
N ASP A 100 -19.92 -10.43 -14.71
CA ASP A 100 -20.46 -11.18 -15.82
C ASP A 100 -19.33 -12.01 -16.47
N ALA A 101 -19.22 -13.26 -16.01
CA ALA A 101 -18.12 -14.13 -16.42
C ALA A 101 -18.14 -14.42 -17.94
N GLU A 102 -19.33 -14.57 -18.56
CA GLU A 102 -19.45 -14.85 -19.99
C GLU A 102 -18.91 -13.67 -20.81
N LYS A 103 -19.27 -12.44 -20.44
CA LYS A 103 -18.74 -11.24 -21.09
C LYS A 103 -17.23 -11.10 -20.89
N LEU A 104 -16.71 -11.39 -19.69
CA LEU A 104 -15.26 -11.37 -19.44
C LEU A 104 -14.54 -12.40 -20.30
N ILE A 105 -15.04 -13.63 -20.41
CA ILE A 105 -14.47 -14.69 -21.26
C ILE A 105 -14.50 -14.25 -22.74
N ALA A 106 -15.58 -13.64 -23.19
CA ALA A 106 -15.71 -13.16 -24.58
C ALA A 106 -14.69 -12.07 -24.95
N LEU A 107 -14.16 -11.34 -23.95
CA LEU A 107 -13.08 -10.36 -24.13
C LEU A 107 -11.72 -11.04 -24.40
N LYS A 108 -11.58 -12.34 -24.17
CA LYS A 108 -10.33 -13.10 -24.35
C LYS A 108 -9.12 -12.40 -23.67
N PRO A 109 -9.17 -12.15 -22.37
CA PRO A 109 -8.02 -11.58 -21.66
C PRO A 109 -6.87 -12.57 -21.58
N ASP A 110 -5.64 -12.05 -21.57
CA ASP A 110 -4.43 -12.83 -21.27
C ASP A 110 -4.31 -13.06 -19.76
N VAL A 111 -4.66 -12.05 -18.97
CA VAL A 111 -4.65 -12.11 -17.50
C VAL A 111 -5.81 -11.31 -16.92
N VAL A 112 -6.38 -11.82 -15.84
CA VAL A 112 -7.40 -11.16 -15.03
C VAL A 112 -6.86 -11.00 -13.61
N PHE A 113 -6.59 -9.78 -13.19
CA PHE A 113 -6.24 -9.47 -11.79
C PHE A 113 -7.52 -9.33 -10.98
N ILE A 114 -7.63 -10.08 -9.89
CA ILE A 114 -8.74 -10.01 -8.94
C ILE A 114 -8.25 -9.58 -7.56
N SER A 115 -9.18 -9.09 -6.73
CA SER A 115 -8.89 -8.71 -5.34
C SER A 115 -9.15 -9.86 -4.38
N GLY A 116 -8.40 -9.93 -3.30
CA GLY A 116 -8.72 -10.81 -2.18
C GLY A 116 -10.13 -10.61 -1.62
N MET A 117 -10.73 -9.41 -1.79
CA MET A 117 -12.12 -9.16 -1.41
C MET A 117 -13.13 -9.98 -2.22
N SER A 118 -12.86 -10.19 -3.51
CA SER A 118 -13.72 -11.00 -4.40
C SER A 118 -13.41 -12.51 -4.33
N ASN A 119 -12.46 -12.93 -3.51
CA ASN A 119 -12.11 -14.33 -3.29
C ASN A 119 -12.26 -14.73 -1.80
N ALA A 120 -13.25 -14.20 -1.13
CA ALA A 120 -13.50 -14.52 0.27
C ALA A 120 -13.87 -16.00 0.46
N LYS A 121 -13.21 -16.68 1.42
CA LYS A 121 -13.46 -18.09 1.78
C LYS A 121 -13.18 -19.11 0.65
N GLY A 122 -12.31 -18.77 -0.31
CA GLY A 122 -11.94 -19.69 -1.40
C GLY A 122 -13.03 -19.90 -2.46
N ASN A 123 -14.14 -19.17 -2.40
CA ASN A 123 -15.18 -19.18 -3.41
C ASN A 123 -15.09 -17.87 -4.20
N THR A 124 -14.59 -17.95 -5.44
CA THR A 124 -14.43 -16.79 -6.30
C THR A 124 -15.48 -16.78 -7.41
N PRO A 125 -16.13 -15.64 -7.68
CA PRO A 125 -17.03 -15.49 -8.82
C PRO A 125 -16.30 -15.57 -10.17
N PHE A 126 -14.97 -15.67 -10.15
CA PHE A 126 -14.12 -15.78 -11.33
C PHE A 126 -13.77 -17.24 -11.71
N SER A 127 -14.30 -18.25 -10.99
CA SER A 127 -14.09 -19.67 -11.29
C SER A 127 -14.39 -20.04 -12.75
N PRO A 128 -15.47 -19.51 -13.40
CA PRO A 128 -15.73 -19.85 -14.81
C PRO A 128 -14.62 -19.38 -15.77
N LEU A 129 -13.86 -18.31 -15.42
CA LEU A 129 -12.72 -17.87 -16.22
C LEU A 129 -11.55 -18.85 -16.09
N ILE A 130 -11.31 -19.36 -14.89
CA ILE A 130 -10.28 -20.36 -14.62
C ILE A 130 -10.61 -21.65 -15.36
N ASP A 131 -11.87 -22.08 -15.32
CA ASP A 131 -12.37 -23.29 -16.01
C ASP A 131 -12.26 -23.14 -17.56
N ALA A 132 -12.36 -21.90 -18.05
CA ALA A 132 -12.14 -21.56 -19.47
C ALA A 132 -10.64 -21.45 -19.84
N GLY A 133 -9.72 -21.71 -18.92
CA GLY A 133 -8.26 -21.67 -19.16
C GLY A 133 -7.66 -20.26 -19.16
N ILE A 134 -8.38 -19.24 -18.65
CA ILE A 134 -7.88 -17.87 -18.53
C ILE A 134 -7.04 -17.76 -17.25
N CYS A 135 -5.89 -17.11 -17.34
CA CYS A 135 -5.05 -16.85 -16.18
C CYS A 135 -5.70 -15.82 -15.25
N VAL A 136 -6.16 -16.26 -14.08
CA VAL A 136 -6.71 -15.40 -13.03
C VAL A 136 -5.69 -15.27 -11.91
N VAL A 137 -5.32 -14.04 -11.56
CA VAL A 137 -4.29 -13.71 -10.58
C VAL A 137 -4.94 -12.99 -9.40
N ASN A 138 -4.93 -13.62 -8.24
CA ASN A 138 -5.45 -13.01 -7.01
C ASN A 138 -4.35 -12.19 -6.31
N ILE A 139 -4.61 -10.89 -6.15
CA ILE A 139 -3.82 -9.99 -5.32
C ILE A 139 -4.58 -9.83 -3.99
N PRO A 140 -4.07 -10.34 -2.87
CA PRO A 140 -4.76 -10.24 -1.57
C PRO A 140 -4.85 -8.78 -1.11
N SER A 141 -5.75 -8.51 -0.17
CA SER A 141 -5.77 -7.21 0.51
C SER A 141 -4.58 -7.13 1.45
N SER A 142 -3.52 -6.46 1.04
CA SER A 142 -2.29 -6.35 1.82
C SER A 142 -2.48 -5.66 3.15
N SER A 143 -2.00 -6.29 4.21
CA SER A 143 -2.13 -5.82 5.59
C SER A 143 -0.92 -5.01 6.08
N SER A 144 0.18 -4.96 5.30
CA SER A 144 1.40 -4.24 5.67
C SER A 144 2.00 -3.51 4.46
N ILE A 145 2.83 -2.51 4.74
CA ILE A 145 3.55 -1.77 3.69
C ILE A 145 4.52 -2.69 2.94
N GLU A 146 5.15 -3.64 3.63
CA GLU A 146 6.02 -4.63 2.98
C GLU A 146 5.24 -5.53 2.03
N ALA A 147 4.03 -5.98 2.40
CA ALA A 147 3.17 -6.75 1.52
C ALA A 147 2.78 -5.95 0.26
N ILE A 148 2.57 -4.63 0.39
CA ILE A 148 2.32 -3.74 -0.76
C ILE A 148 3.52 -3.71 -1.71
N TYR A 149 4.76 -3.68 -1.21
CA TYR A 149 5.95 -3.76 -2.06
C TYR A 149 6.00 -5.08 -2.84
N LEU A 150 5.65 -6.19 -2.17
CA LEU A 150 5.60 -7.51 -2.82
C LEU A 150 4.50 -7.58 -3.89
N ASP A 151 3.34 -6.96 -3.67
CA ASP A 151 2.27 -6.91 -4.66
C ASP A 151 2.67 -6.10 -5.89
N ILE A 152 3.31 -4.93 -5.69
CA ILE A 152 3.82 -4.10 -6.79
C ILE A 152 4.89 -4.86 -7.59
N ALA A 153 5.83 -5.53 -6.91
CA ALA A 153 6.87 -6.33 -7.56
C ALA A 153 6.27 -7.47 -8.38
N TYR A 154 5.27 -8.16 -7.80
CA TYR A 154 4.58 -9.26 -8.45
C TYR A 154 3.80 -8.81 -9.70
N ILE A 155 2.98 -7.75 -9.58
CA ILE A 155 2.21 -7.20 -10.71
C ILE A 155 3.16 -6.74 -11.82
N ALA A 156 4.27 -6.07 -11.45
CA ALA A 156 5.28 -5.62 -12.40
C ALA A 156 5.92 -6.80 -13.15
N ALA A 157 6.22 -7.92 -12.47
CA ALA A 157 6.76 -9.12 -13.10
C ALA A 157 5.76 -9.79 -14.04
N VAL A 158 4.48 -9.89 -13.66
CA VAL A 158 3.41 -10.43 -14.51
C VAL A 158 3.30 -9.65 -15.83
N VAL A 159 3.38 -8.32 -15.77
CA VAL A 159 3.25 -7.46 -16.97
C VAL A 159 4.59 -7.07 -17.60
N LYS A 160 5.71 -7.67 -17.16
CA LYS A 160 7.09 -7.44 -17.63
C LYS A 160 7.53 -5.98 -17.56
N GLN A 161 7.24 -5.35 -16.41
CA GLN A 161 7.60 -3.96 -16.09
C GLN A 161 8.41 -3.87 -14.79
N GLU A 162 9.31 -4.84 -14.54
CA GLU A 162 10.07 -4.94 -13.29
C GLU A 162 10.90 -3.67 -13.01
N GLY A 163 11.45 -3.05 -14.05
CA GLY A 163 12.21 -1.81 -13.94
C GLY A 163 11.36 -0.63 -13.43
N ASN A 164 10.10 -0.52 -13.87
CA ASN A 164 9.17 0.50 -13.39
C ASN A 164 8.67 0.16 -11.98
N GLY A 165 8.38 -1.12 -11.71
CA GLY A 165 8.04 -1.61 -10.36
C GLY A 165 9.13 -1.27 -9.33
N ALA A 166 10.40 -1.49 -9.69
CA ALA A 166 11.54 -1.14 -8.84
C ALA A 166 11.59 0.36 -8.52
N LYS A 167 11.33 1.22 -9.51
CA LYS A 167 11.29 2.67 -9.31
C LYS A 167 10.16 3.10 -8.36
N ILE A 168 8.95 2.53 -8.54
CA ILE A 168 7.81 2.80 -7.67
C ILE A 168 8.15 2.42 -6.23
N ILE A 169 8.65 1.21 -5.98
CA ILE A 169 9.02 0.73 -4.65
C ILE A 169 10.15 1.57 -4.04
N ALA A 170 11.18 1.91 -4.82
CA ALA A 170 12.28 2.75 -4.34
C ALA A 170 11.79 4.14 -3.91
N ASN A 171 10.87 4.74 -4.69
CA ASN A 171 10.25 6.01 -4.32
C ASN A 171 9.42 5.89 -3.04
N MET A 172 8.59 4.85 -2.91
CA MET A 172 7.82 4.60 -1.69
C MET A 172 8.73 4.48 -0.47
N LYS A 173 9.78 3.65 -0.54
CA LYS A 173 10.76 3.47 0.55
C LYS A 173 11.42 4.78 0.95
N LYS A 174 11.84 5.59 -0.03
CA LYS A 174 12.43 6.91 0.20
C LYS A 174 11.47 7.86 0.94
N GLU A 175 10.23 7.97 0.47
CA GLU A 175 9.23 8.86 1.03
C GLU A 175 8.82 8.42 2.45
N ILE A 176 8.59 7.11 2.66
CA ILE A 176 8.26 6.55 3.97
C ILE A 176 9.41 6.78 4.96
N GLU A 177 10.65 6.56 4.55
CA GLU A 177 11.81 6.75 5.41
C GLU A 177 12.00 8.23 5.80
N ALA A 178 11.71 9.16 4.89
CA ALA A 178 11.74 10.58 5.20
C ALA A 178 10.72 10.97 6.28
N VAL A 179 9.51 10.39 6.23
CA VAL A 179 8.48 10.58 7.28
C VAL A 179 8.88 9.89 8.57
N ARG A 180 9.35 8.64 8.49
CA ARG A 180 9.78 7.82 9.64
C ARG A 180 10.86 8.51 10.46
N LYS A 181 11.88 9.09 9.81
CA LYS A 181 12.96 9.83 10.50
C LYS A 181 12.42 10.98 11.34
N LYS A 182 11.46 11.74 10.82
CA LYS A 182 10.82 12.81 11.57
C LYS A 182 9.97 12.25 12.72
N GLY A 183 9.16 11.22 12.46
CA GLY A 183 8.35 10.55 13.49
C GLY A 183 9.17 9.97 14.64
N ALA A 184 10.33 9.35 14.31
CA ALA A 184 11.25 8.80 15.31
C ALA A 184 11.91 9.87 16.19
N SER A 185 11.99 11.12 15.76
CA SER A 185 12.53 12.22 16.55
C SER A 185 11.56 12.78 17.61
N ILE A 186 10.27 12.34 17.58
CA ILE A 186 9.26 12.78 18.53
C ILE A 186 9.49 12.05 19.86
N ALA A 187 9.72 12.83 20.93
CA ALA A 187 9.89 12.28 22.26
C ALA A 187 8.63 11.52 22.72
N GLN A 188 8.81 10.46 23.51
CA GLN A 188 7.70 9.56 23.90
C GLN A 188 6.55 10.28 24.59
N ASP A 189 6.85 11.26 25.42
CA ASP A 189 5.88 12.11 26.13
C ASP A 189 5.16 13.14 25.24
N LYS A 190 5.59 13.30 23.99
CA LYS A 190 5.01 14.19 22.97
C LYS A 190 4.23 13.43 21.89
N LYS A 191 4.23 12.10 21.94
CA LYS A 191 3.48 11.30 20.97
C LYS A 191 1.99 11.48 21.19
N LYS A 192 1.29 11.88 20.10
CA LYS A 192 -0.17 12.05 20.12
C LYS A 192 -0.87 10.71 19.89
N THR A 193 -2.01 10.54 20.52
CA THR A 193 -2.90 9.40 20.29
C THR A 193 -3.87 9.71 19.15
N VAL A 194 -4.10 8.72 18.28
CA VAL A 194 -4.93 8.87 17.08
C VAL A 194 -6.04 7.81 17.05
N TYR A 195 -7.26 8.24 16.80
CA TYR A 195 -8.36 7.40 16.35
C TYR A 195 -8.54 7.58 14.84
N PHE A 196 -8.54 6.49 14.06
CA PHE A 196 -8.74 6.52 12.62
C PHE A 196 -10.09 5.86 12.27
N GLU A 197 -11.10 6.65 11.98
CA GLU A 197 -12.45 6.17 11.65
C GLU A 197 -12.57 5.84 10.16
N ILE A 198 -12.98 4.60 9.84
CA ILE A 198 -13.21 4.11 8.48
C ILE A 198 -14.67 3.75 8.20
N GLY A 199 -15.48 3.70 9.23
CA GLY A 199 -16.92 3.50 9.17
C GLY A 199 -17.62 4.43 10.15
N ALA A 200 -18.59 5.21 9.64
CA ALA A 200 -19.33 6.20 10.42
C ALA A 200 -20.37 5.57 11.36
N ALA A 201 -20.80 6.34 12.36
CA ALA A 201 -21.93 5.97 13.21
C ALA A 201 -23.19 5.65 12.36
N PRO A 202 -24.07 4.72 12.82
CA PRO A 202 -24.03 4.01 14.10
C PRO A 202 -23.15 2.75 14.08
N TYR A 203 -22.61 2.33 12.95
CA TYR A 203 -21.79 1.12 12.79
C TYR A 203 -20.33 1.51 12.58
N MET A 204 -19.70 2.04 13.64
CA MET A 204 -18.35 2.51 13.55
C MET A 204 -17.34 1.38 13.37
N TYR A 205 -16.36 1.61 12.49
CA TYR A 205 -15.23 0.73 12.27
C TYR A 205 -13.91 1.50 12.26
N SER A 206 -12.87 0.84 12.70
CA SER A 206 -11.51 1.32 12.70
C SER A 206 -10.52 0.19 12.46
N LEU A 207 -9.24 0.46 12.60
CA LEU A 207 -8.15 -0.46 12.31
C LEU A 207 -7.17 -0.54 13.49
N GLY A 208 -6.88 -1.76 13.92
CA GLY A 208 -5.85 -2.09 14.91
C GLY A 208 -4.52 -2.48 14.27
N THR A 209 -3.68 -3.15 15.06
CA THR A 209 -2.39 -3.71 14.62
C THR A 209 -2.55 -4.73 13.48
N GLY A 210 -1.47 -4.95 12.72
CA GLY A 210 -1.49 -5.83 11.54
C GLY A 210 -2.25 -5.22 10.36
N THR A 211 -2.29 -3.89 10.25
CA THR A 211 -2.81 -3.15 9.12
C THR A 211 -1.81 -2.08 8.68
N PHE A 212 -1.72 -1.80 7.39
CA PHE A 212 -0.83 -0.75 6.88
C PHE A 212 -1.20 0.65 7.39
N VAL A 213 -2.47 0.87 7.75
CA VAL A 213 -2.91 2.13 8.36
C VAL A 213 -2.32 2.29 9.75
N ASN A 214 -2.29 1.22 10.57
CA ASN A 214 -1.61 1.27 11.86
C ASN A 214 -0.11 1.54 11.68
N GLU A 215 0.54 0.89 10.70
CA GLU A 215 1.94 1.17 10.39
C GLU A 215 2.16 2.65 10.01
N MET A 216 1.24 3.26 9.23
CA MET A 216 1.30 4.69 8.89
C MET A 216 1.19 5.58 10.15
N ILE A 217 0.29 5.25 11.09
CA ILE A 217 0.17 5.99 12.37
C ILE A 217 1.48 5.91 13.16
N GLU A 218 2.12 4.75 13.22
CA GLU A 218 3.40 4.56 13.91
C GLU A 218 4.55 5.29 13.19
N ILE A 219 4.60 5.25 11.86
CA ILE A 219 5.62 5.90 11.03
C ILE A 219 5.62 7.42 11.23
N ILE A 220 4.46 8.04 11.36
CA ILE A 220 4.37 9.49 11.63
C ILE A 220 4.75 9.85 13.08
N GLY A 221 5.03 8.87 13.93
CA GLY A 221 5.41 9.04 15.34
C GLY A 221 4.23 9.16 16.30
N ALA A 222 3.02 8.76 15.87
CA ALA A 222 1.81 8.75 16.69
C ALA A 222 1.53 7.35 17.27
N GLN A 223 0.52 7.26 18.10
CA GLN A 223 0.03 6.03 18.73
C GLN A 223 -1.43 5.80 18.33
N ASN A 224 -1.72 4.62 17.78
CA ASN A 224 -3.10 4.22 17.52
C ASN A 224 -3.78 3.86 18.84
N ILE A 225 -4.95 4.46 19.13
CA ILE A 225 -5.70 4.11 20.35
C ILE A 225 -6.17 2.66 20.39
N LEU A 226 -6.21 1.99 19.22
CA LEU A 226 -6.61 0.60 19.06
C LEU A 226 -5.41 -0.34 18.83
N ALA A 227 -4.19 0.04 19.23
CA ALA A 227 -3.00 -0.80 19.11
C ALA A 227 -3.06 -2.11 19.93
N ASP A 228 -3.99 -2.22 20.88
CA ASP A 228 -4.32 -3.43 21.63
C ASP A 228 -5.26 -4.40 20.89
N GLN A 229 -5.82 -3.97 19.74
CA GLN A 229 -6.70 -4.73 18.87
C GLN A 229 -5.98 -5.16 17.59
N LYS A 230 -6.51 -6.17 16.87
CA LYS A 230 -5.95 -6.64 15.60
C LYS A 230 -6.92 -6.45 14.44
N SER A 231 -6.38 -6.10 13.26
CA SER A 231 -7.13 -6.03 12.00
C SER A 231 -8.29 -5.02 12.08
N TRP A 232 -9.42 -5.35 11.48
CA TRP A 232 -10.65 -4.54 11.49
C TRP A 232 -11.34 -4.64 12.84
N VAL A 233 -11.72 -3.49 13.40
CA VAL A 233 -12.30 -3.37 14.73
C VAL A 233 -13.65 -2.69 14.63
N SER A 234 -14.71 -3.35 15.10
CA SER A 234 -15.98 -2.68 15.37
C SER A 234 -15.82 -1.84 16.64
N VAL A 235 -16.17 -0.58 16.56
CA VAL A 235 -15.91 0.43 17.62
C VAL A 235 -17.21 0.91 18.22
N SER A 236 -17.25 1.08 19.54
CA SER A 236 -18.34 1.75 20.24
C SER A 236 -17.93 3.16 20.70
N ASP A 237 -18.93 4.01 20.98
CA ASP A 237 -18.70 5.35 21.56
C ASP A 237 -17.91 5.27 22.86
N GLU A 238 -18.25 4.33 23.75
CA GLU A 238 -17.60 4.14 25.03
C GLU A 238 -16.12 3.79 24.88
N MET A 239 -15.77 3.00 23.85
CA MET A 239 -14.37 2.64 23.59
C MET A 239 -13.57 3.89 23.21
N VAL A 240 -14.08 4.76 22.35
CA VAL A 240 -13.41 5.99 21.96
C VAL A 240 -13.34 6.99 23.12
N LEU A 241 -14.44 7.14 23.86
CA LEU A 241 -14.50 8.01 25.03
C LEU A 241 -13.50 7.60 26.12
N ALA A 242 -13.37 6.29 26.39
CA ALA A 242 -12.42 5.78 27.38
C ALA A 242 -10.95 5.99 26.98
N LYS A 243 -10.64 5.96 25.67
CA LYS A 243 -9.28 6.14 25.13
C LYS A 243 -8.93 7.63 24.91
N ASP A 244 -9.92 8.52 24.80
CA ASP A 244 -9.82 10.00 24.69
C ASP A 244 -8.68 10.46 23.75
N PRO A 245 -8.77 10.23 22.42
CA PRO A 245 -7.71 10.53 21.46
C PRO A 245 -7.39 12.02 21.37
N ASP A 246 -6.10 12.32 21.11
CA ASP A 246 -5.65 13.70 20.84
C ASP A 246 -6.06 14.20 19.46
N VAL A 247 -6.19 13.27 18.48
CA VAL A 247 -6.56 13.56 17.10
C VAL A 247 -7.50 12.48 16.59
N ILE A 248 -8.53 12.88 15.85
CA ILE A 248 -9.38 11.97 15.07
C ILE A 248 -9.11 12.18 13.58
N LEU A 249 -8.85 11.10 12.89
CA LEU A 249 -8.74 11.05 11.43
C LEU A 249 -9.91 10.24 10.88
N THR A 250 -10.44 10.63 9.72
CA THR A 250 -11.48 9.84 9.05
C THR A 250 -11.27 9.83 7.55
N ASN A 251 -11.52 8.71 6.90
CA ASN A 251 -11.59 8.58 5.46
C ASN A 251 -13.01 8.28 4.94
N VAL A 252 -13.99 8.43 5.81
CA VAL A 252 -15.40 8.28 5.46
C VAL A 252 -15.79 9.33 4.41
N ASN A 253 -16.37 8.90 3.29
CA ASN A 253 -16.78 9.78 2.19
C ASN A 253 -18.19 9.48 1.66
N TYR A 254 -18.92 8.55 2.28
CA TYR A 254 -20.24 8.12 1.85
C TYR A 254 -21.39 8.78 2.62
N ILE A 255 -21.06 9.66 3.58
CA ILE A 255 -22.01 10.55 4.27
C ILE A 255 -21.64 12.01 4.01
N PRO A 256 -22.60 12.96 4.04
CA PRO A 256 -22.28 14.38 3.98
C PRO A 256 -21.48 14.84 5.20
N ASN A 257 -20.45 15.68 4.97
CA ASN A 257 -19.68 16.35 6.02
C ASN A 257 -19.26 15.45 7.19
N PRO A 258 -18.48 14.38 6.97
CA PRO A 258 -18.13 13.42 8.02
C PRO A 258 -17.37 14.04 9.19
N ILE A 259 -16.62 15.12 8.96
CA ILE A 259 -15.93 15.86 10.04
C ILE A 259 -16.94 16.55 10.95
N ASP A 260 -17.94 17.23 10.38
CA ASP A 260 -18.98 17.92 11.14
C ASP A 260 -19.86 16.91 11.90
N GLU A 261 -20.13 15.74 11.31
CA GLU A 261 -20.84 14.65 11.99
C GLU A 261 -20.06 14.19 13.23
N ILE A 262 -18.77 13.92 13.13
CA ILE A 262 -17.92 13.53 14.26
C ILE A 262 -17.89 14.64 15.32
N MET A 263 -17.75 15.89 14.90
CA MET A 263 -17.71 17.05 15.80
C MET A 263 -19.01 17.28 16.57
N ALA A 264 -20.16 16.92 15.97
CA ALA A 264 -21.50 17.06 16.57
C ALA A 264 -22.03 15.77 17.22
N ARG A 265 -21.25 14.66 17.15
CA ARG A 265 -21.69 13.34 17.63
C ARG A 265 -22.02 13.39 19.14
N SER A 266 -23.18 12.84 19.50
CA SER A 266 -23.65 12.81 20.87
C SER A 266 -22.64 12.17 21.83
N GLY A 267 -22.37 12.81 22.97
CA GLY A 267 -21.40 12.34 23.96
C GLY A 267 -19.92 12.66 23.64
N TRP A 268 -19.56 13.02 22.39
CA TRP A 268 -18.17 13.23 22.00
C TRP A 268 -17.62 14.64 22.28
N ALA A 269 -18.47 15.59 22.72
CA ALA A 269 -18.05 16.95 23.06
C ALA A 269 -16.97 16.99 24.18
N SER A 270 -16.85 15.93 25.00
CA SER A 270 -15.84 15.80 26.03
C SER A 270 -14.47 15.41 25.54
N LEU A 271 -14.34 14.78 24.34
CA LEU A 271 -13.09 14.30 23.78
C LEU A 271 -12.08 15.44 23.53
N LYS A 272 -10.81 15.19 23.80
CA LYS A 272 -9.71 16.13 23.54
C LYS A 272 -9.68 16.58 22.08
N ALA A 273 -9.79 15.63 21.15
CA ALA A 273 -9.78 15.91 19.71
C ALA A 273 -10.92 16.85 19.30
N VAL A 274 -12.14 16.63 19.81
CA VAL A 274 -13.32 17.45 19.51
C VAL A 274 -13.18 18.85 20.12
N LYS A 275 -12.83 18.96 21.40
CA LYS A 275 -12.60 20.26 22.08
C LYS A 275 -11.54 21.10 21.37
N SER A 276 -10.48 20.47 20.91
CA SER A 276 -9.37 21.17 20.24
C SER A 276 -9.54 21.29 18.72
N LYS A 277 -10.68 20.85 18.18
CA LYS A 277 -10.99 20.85 16.73
C LYS A 277 -9.94 20.11 15.89
N LYS A 278 -9.41 19.01 16.42
CA LYS A 278 -8.42 18.15 15.76
C LYS A 278 -9.09 16.92 15.15
N VAL A 279 -10.05 17.17 14.28
CA VAL A 279 -10.75 16.16 13.48
C VAL A 279 -10.47 16.46 12.01
N PHE A 280 -9.86 15.51 11.29
CA PHE A 280 -9.39 15.75 9.93
C PHE A 280 -9.81 14.63 8.99
N GLY A 281 -10.16 15.01 7.75
CA GLY A 281 -10.36 14.07 6.65
C GLY A 281 -9.03 13.67 6.04
N ILE A 282 -8.92 12.38 5.67
CA ILE A 282 -7.81 11.81 4.92
C ILE A 282 -8.38 11.28 3.61
N ASP A 283 -7.64 11.44 2.52
CA ASP A 283 -8.07 10.95 1.22
C ASP A 283 -8.45 9.46 1.27
N THR A 284 -9.70 9.17 0.91
CA THR A 284 -10.28 7.84 1.05
C THR A 284 -9.53 6.81 0.21
N ASN A 285 -9.22 7.11 -1.04
CA ASN A 285 -8.60 6.17 -1.95
C ASN A 285 -7.19 5.79 -1.50
N SER A 286 -6.36 6.77 -1.18
CA SER A 286 -4.97 6.53 -0.75
C SER A 286 -4.85 5.93 0.64
N SER A 287 -5.87 6.06 1.51
CA SER A 287 -5.86 5.45 2.84
C SER A 287 -6.55 4.07 2.91
N SER A 288 -7.33 3.70 1.87
CA SER A 288 -8.06 2.42 1.83
C SER A 288 -7.46 1.41 0.85
N ARG A 289 -6.68 1.86 -0.14
CA ARG A 289 -6.16 1.01 -1.21
C ARG A 289 -4.70 0.64 -0.94
N PRO A 290 -4.40 -0.65 -0.73
CA PRO A 290 -3.03 -1.09 -0.50
C PRO A 290 -2.22 -1.03 -1.82
N ASN A 291 -1.69 0.14 -2.15
CA ASN A 291 -0.81 0.38 -3.30
C ASN A 291 0.17 1.54 -3.01
N HIS A 292 0.90 1.99 -4.01
CA HIS A 292 1.91 3.05 -3.86
C HIS A 292 1.34 4.41 -3.46
N ASN A 293 0.04 4.67 -3.68
CA ASN A 293 -0.61 5.93 -3.32
C ASN A 293 -0.82 6.11 -1.81
N ILE A 294 -0.58 5.09 -0.97
CA ILE A 294 -0.58 5.25 0.50
C ILE A 294 0.35 6.35 0.98
N ILE A 295 1.36 6.74 0.18
CA ILE A 295 2.27 7.85 0.48
C ILE A 295 1.50 9.17 0.61
N LYS A 296 0.45 9.38 -0.19
CA LYS A 296 -0.41 10.56 -0.07
C LYS A 296 -1.09 10.58 1.30
N ALA A 297 -1.77 9.50 1.66
CA ALA A 297 -2.42 9.39 2.97
C ALA A 297 -1.42 9.53 4.13
N LEU A 298 -0.24 8.91 4.05
CA LEU A 298 0.81 9.02 5.06
C LEU A 298 1.22 10.48 5.30
N LYS A 299 1.40 11.26 4.23
CA LYS A 299 1.77 12.68 4.31
C LYS A 299 0.62 13.54 4.86
N GLU A 300 -0.61 13.28 4.45
CA GLU A 300 -1.80 13.94 4.98
C GLU A 300 -1.97 13.68 6.48
N MET A 301 -1.88 12.42 6.91
CA MET A 301 -1.91 12.03 8.32
C MET A 301 -0.79 12.70 9.12
N ALA A 302 0.44 12.69 8.62
CA ALA A 302 1.59 13.32 9.24
C ALA A 302 1.35 14.82 9.48
N LYS A 303 0.86 15.53 8.47
CA LYS A 303 0.56 16.96 8.54
C LYS A 303 -0.63 17.26 9.46
N ALA A 304 -1.67 16.43 9.44
CA ALA A 304 -2.84 16.59 10.31
C ALA A 304 -2.47 16.40 11.79
N VAL A 305 -1.66 15.38 12.09
CA VAL A 305 -1.29 15.06 13.48
C VAL A 305 -0.20 15.99 14.02
N TYR A 306 0.83 16.30 13.23
CA TYR A 306 1.97 17.12 13.67
C TYR A 306 2.31 18.22 12.62
N PRO A 307 1.44 19.22 12.44
CA PRO A 307 1.67 20.28 11.43
C PRO A 307 2.96 21.08 11.64
N GLU A 308 3.46 21.13 12.87
CA GLU A 308 4.70 21.79 13.23
C GLU A 308 5.95 21.05 12.74
N ILE A 309 5.87 19.71 12.60
CA ILE A 309 6.98 18.83 12.20
C ILE A 309 6.95 18.54 10.70
N TYR A 310 5.75 18.33 10.14
CA TYR A 310 5.52 17.95 8.76
C TYR A 310 4.93 19.12 7.95
N LYS A 311 5.73 20.16 7.82
CA LYS A 311 5.38 21.38 7.05
C LYS A 311 5.27 21.12 5.56
#